data_a6693aaeae22a66920a1e8f01f7199d1
#
_entry.id   a6693aaeae22a66920a1e8f01f7199d1
#
_cell.length_a   1.000
_cell.length_b   1.000
_cell.length_c   1.000
_cell.angle_alpha   90.00
_cell.angle_beta   90.00
_cell.angle_gamma   90.00
#
_symmetry.space_group_name_H-M   'P 1'
#
loop_
_entity.id
_entity.type
_entity.pdbx_description
1 polymer ?
#
loop_
_entity_poly.entity_id
_entity_poly.type
_entity_poly.pdbx_seq_one_letter_code
_entity_poly.pdbx_strand_id
1 'polypeptide(L)'
;MAAPKKKWPLLKARYLEHLKVLGFAERTIEGHESYLRYFLEYLEKETKVQDLSELAHEDLAAYQTWLYYAKSRRQEDRPLGLSAQAERLMVVQVFFRYLFKEGFLLYDPAASLEKPKCSRSLPRGILDPPQVLALLKTPDVRTPIGIRDRAMLELFYATGIRNTEL
;
A
#
# COMPACT_ATOMS: atom_id res chain seq x y z
N MET A 1 5.61 38.06 7.74
CA MET A 1 4.88 37.47 6.63
C MET A 1 4.75 35.95 6.90
N ALA A 2 3.54 35.43 7.08
CA ALA A 2 3.32 34.00 7.27
C ALA A 2 3.71 33.27 5.97
N ALA A 3 4.51 32.19 6.08
CA ALA A 3 4.81 31.34 4.94
C ALA A 3 3.53 30.85 4.27
N PRO A 4 3.44 30.81 2.94
CA PRO A 4 2.24 30.34 2.26
C PRO A 4 1.94 28.93 2.74
N LYS A 5 0.72 28.70 3.27
CA LYS A 5 0.28 27.38 3.70
C LYS A 5 0.30 26.46 2.50
N LYS A 6 1.13 25.41 2.55
CA LYS A 6 1.22 24.39 1.51
C LYS A 6 -0.18 23.85 1.21
N LYS A 7 -0.60 23.84 -0.05
CA LYS A 7 -1.92 23.35 -0.49
C LYS A 7 -2.07 21.82 -0.45
N TRP A 8 -0.98 21.10 -0.23
CA TRP A 8 -0.93 19.63 -0.31
C TRP A 8 -1.90 18.90 0.64
N PRO A 9 -2.04 19.32 1.92
CA PRO A 9 -2.99 18.66 2.82
C PRO A 9 -4.44 18.76 2.32
N LEU A 10 -4.80 19.90 1.73
CA LEU A 10 -6.16 20.11 1.16
C LEU A 10 -6.38 19.21 -0.07
N LEU A 11 -5.41 19.15 -0.98
CA LEU A 11 -5.49 18.31 -2.18
C LEU A 11 -5.54 16.82 -1.83
N LYS A 12 -4.74 16.39 -0.84
CA LYS A 12 -4.83 15.03 -0.30
C LYS A 12 -6.22 14.74 0.26
N ALA A 13 -6.78 15.64 1.07
CA ALA A 13 -8.10 15.45 1.66
C ALA A 13 -9.21 15.33 0.59
N ARG A 14 -9.18 16.17 -0.44
CA ARG A 14 -10.11 16.08 -1.58
C ARG A 14 -10.00 14.77 -2.33
N TYR A 15 -8.78 14.30 -2.55
CA TYR A 15 -8.57 13.01 -3.18
C TYR A 15 -9.13 11.84 -2.36
N LEU A 16 -8.88 11.82 -1.05
CA LEU A 16 -9.41 10.78 -0.18
C LEU A 16 -10.93 10.80 -0.11
N GLU A 17 -11.54 11.98 -0.12
CA GLU A 17 -12.99 12.13 -0.21
C GLU A 17 -13.53 11.62 -1.56
N HIS A 18 -12.86 11.92 -2.66
CA HIS A 18 -13.17 11.37 -3.97
C HIS A 18 -13.18 9.82 -3.97
N LEU A 19 -12.21 9.19 -3.33
CA LEU A 19 -12.19 7.72 -3.19
C LEU A 19 -13.40 7.19 -2.39
N LYS A 20 -13.83 7.91 -1.34
CA LYS A 20 -15.04 7.56 -0.58
C LYS A 20 -16.29 7.63 -1.45
N VAL A 21 -16.45 8.73 -2.20
CA VAL A 21 -17.57 8.92 -3.12
C VAL A 21 -17.63 7.81 -4.18
N LEU A 22 -16.46 7.33 -4.64
CA LEU A 22 -16.38 6.21 -5.57
C LEU A 22 -16.64 4.84 -4.92
N GLY A 23 -16.87 4.77 -3.60
CA GLY A 23 -17.19 3.53 -2.89
C GLY A 23 -15.99 2.62 -2.61
N PHE A 24 -14.77 3.17 -2.59
CA PHE A 24 -13.60 2.38 -2.20
C PHE A 24 -13.70 1.94 -0.72
N ALA A 25 -13.25 0.71 -0.44
CA ALA A 25 -13.20 0.19 0.92
C ALA A 25 -12.32 1.08 1.82
N GLU A 26 -12.73 1.27 3.08
CA GLU A 26 -12.05 2.13 4.05
C GLU A 26 -10.57 1.76 4.21
N ARG A 27 -10.26 0.46 4.28
CA ARG A 27 -8.87 -0.02 4.33
C ARG A 27 -8.02 0.40 3.11
N THR A 28 -8.62 0.52 1.93
CA THR A 28 -7.94 1.02 0.72
C THR A 28 -7.64 2.50 0.88
N ILE A 29 -8.61 3.28 1.37
CA ILE A 29 -8.48 4.73 1.60
C ILE A 29 -7.39 5.01 2.64
N GLU A 30 -7.35 4.28 3.76
CA GLU A 30 -6.29 4.34 4.76
C GLU A 30 -4.90 4.03 4.17
N GLY A 31 -4.82 3.03 3.29
CA GLY A 31 -3.60 2.69 2.57
C GLY A 31 -3.11 3.85 1.70
N HIS A 32 -4.01 4.45 0.91
CA HIS A 32 -3.71 5.62 0.10
C HIS A 32 -3.28 6.82 0.95
N GLU A 33 -3.98 7.08 2.06
CA GLU A 33 -3.61 8.14 2.99
C GLU A 33 -2.21 7.95 3.57
N SER A 34 -1.90 6.73 4.01
CA SER A 34 -0.58 6.40 4.58
C SER A 34 0.54 6.60 3.56
N TYR A 35 0.35 6.15 2.32
CA TYR A 35 1.37 6.26 1.27
C TYR A 35 1.55 7.71 0.78
N LEU A 36 0.46 8.47 0.67
CA LEU A 36 0.54 9.90 0.34
C LEU A 36 1.19 10.70 1.47
N ARG A 37 0.90 10.39 2.74
CA ARG A 37 1.60 11.02 3.87
C ARG A 37 3.11 10.81 3.78
N TYR A 38 3.53 9.59 3.48
CA TYR A 38 4.94 9.24 3.31
C TYR A 38 5.60 9.99 2.15
N PHE A 39 4.91 10.14 1.04
CA PHE A 39 5.37 10.93 -0.10
C PHE A 39 5.49 12.43 0.23
N LEU A 40 4.49 13.00 0.88
CA LEU A 40 4.50 14.41 1.27
C LEU A 40 5.59 14.72 2.32
N GLU A 41 5.83 13.80 3.26
CA GLU A 41 6.96 13.87 4.20
C GLU A 41 8.31 13.88 3.47
N TYR A 42 8.45 13.06 2.42
CA TYR A 42 9.64 13.09 1.56
C TYR A 42 9.81 14.46 0.89
N LEU A 43 8.77 14.98 0.25
CA LEU A 43 8.85 16.29 -0.39
C LEU A 43 9.23 17.40 0.59
N GLU A 44 8.75 17.33 1.82
CA GLU A 44 9.06 18.34 2.85
C GLU A 44 10.51 18.29 3.34
N LYS A 45 11.09 17.09 3.42
CA LYS A 45 12.43 16.88 3.98
C LYS A 45 13.53 16.93 2.94
N GLU A 46 13.27 16.38 1.76
CA GLU A 46 14.30 16.12 0.77
C GLU A 46 14.26 17.08 -0.42
N THR A 47 13.19 17.89 -0.54
CA THR A 47 13.03 18.82 -1.66
C THR A 47 12.75 20.25 -1.20
N LYS A 48 12.94 21.20 -2.12
CA LYS A 48 12.59 22.62 -1.91
C LYS A 48 11.23 22.98 -2.54
N VAL A 49 10.54 22.01 -3.10
CA VAL A 49 9.25 22.20 -3.78
C VAL A 49 8.22 22.73 -2.78
N GLN A 50 7.53 23.81 -3.15
CA GLN A 50 6.53 24.46 -2.31
C GLN A 50 5.09 24.16 -2.79
N ASP A 51 4.90 23.94 -4.08
CA ASP A 51 3.60 23.61 -4.68
C ASP A 51 3.73 22.35 -5.56
N LEU A 52 2.70 21.50 -5.58
CA LEU A 52 2.68 20.29 -6.40
C LEU A 52 2.69 20.60 -7.91
N SER A 53 2.29 21.80 -8.31
CA SER A 53 2.37 22.26 -9.71
C SER A 53 3.80 22.49 -10.19
N GLU A 54 4.76 22.61 -9.28
CA GLU A 54 6.18 22.78 -9.59
C GLU A 54 6.91 21.46 -9.79
N LEU A 55 6.24 20.32 -9.42
CA LEU A 55 6.84 19.00 -9.52
C LEU A 55 6.99 18.58 -10.99
N ALA A 56 8.22 18.26 -11.34
CA ALA A 56 8.57 17.68 -12.62
C ALA A 56 8.68 16.14 -12.53
N HIS A 57 8.83 15.49 -13.68
CA HIS A 57 9.05 14.04 -13.74
C HIS A 57 10.32 13.62 -12.96
N GLU A 58 11.35 14.45 -13.04
CA GLU A 58 12.66 14.23 -12.40
C GLU A 58 12.52 14.14 -10.87
N ASP A 59 11.65 14.95 -10.27
CA ASP A 59 11.40 14.92 -8.82
C ASP A 59 10.76 13.59 -8.39
N LEU A 60 9.87 13.05 -9.21
CA LEU A 60 9.23 11.75 -8.97
C LEU A 60 10.20 10.59 -9.22
N ALA A 61 11.10 10.70 -10.19
CA ALA A 61 12.17 9.74 -10.39
C ALA A 61 13.17 9.76 -9.23
N ALA A 62 13.46 10.95 -8.67
CA ALA A 62 14.26 11.09 -7.44
C ALA A 62 13.55 10.44 -6.23
N TYR A 63 12.23 10.61 -6.10
CA TYR A 63 11.45 9.91 -5.08
C TYR A 63 11.52 8.38 -5.23
N GLN A 64 11.44 7.87 -6.46
CA GLN A 64 11.60 6.44 -6.74
C GLN A 64 12.98 5.93 -6.31
N THR A 65 14.03 6.67 -6.63
CA THR A 65 15.41 6.36 -6.21
C THR A 65 15.54 6.38 -4.68
N TRP A 66 14.94 7.37 -4.03
CA TRP A 66 14.92 7.47 -2.59
C TRP A 66 14.17 6.28 -1.95
N LEU A 67 13.03 5.85 -2.51
CA LEU A 67 12.32 4.66 -2.06
C LEU A 67 13.15 3.39 -2.14
N TYR A 68 14.03 3.26 -3.13
CA TYR A 68 14.91 2.10 -3.28
C TYR A 68 15.90 1.99 -2.11
N TYR A 69 16.42 3.12 -1.63
CA TYR A 69 17.33 3.15 -0.48
C TYR A 69 16.62 3.26 0.87
N ALA A 70 15.31 3.48 0.87
CA ALA A 70 14.54 3.61 2.10
C ALA A 70 14.47 2.28 2.87
N LYS A 71 14.59 2.39 4.18
CA LYS A 71 14.46 1.25 5.09
C LYS A 71 12.98 0.93 5.36
N SER A 72 12.70 -0.35 5.58
CA SER A 72 11.38 -0.81 6.00
C SER A 72 11.05 -0.31 7.40
N ARG A 73 9.87 0.33 7.59
CA ARG A 73 9.42 0.74 8.95
C ARG A 73 9.12 -0.44 9.89
N ARG A 74 8.91 -1.65 9.34
CA ARG A 74 8.64 -2.86 10.14
C ARG A 74 9.91 -3.62 10.52
N GLN A 75 10.97 -3.47 9.72
CA GLN A 75 12.26 -4.15 9.90
C GLN A 75 13.34 -3.13 9.54
N GLU A 76 13.82 -2.38 10.54
CA GLU A 76 14.73 -1.23 10.37
C GLU A 76 16.03 -1.58 9.62
N ASP A 77 16.45 -2.84 9.64
CA ASP A 77 17.68 -3.29 8.98
C ASP A 77 17.47 -3.80 7.54
N ARG A 78 16.24 -3.81 7.03
CA ARG A 78 15.96 -4.31 5.68
C ARG A 78 15.52 -3.17 4.75
N PRO A 79 16.00 -3.17 3.50
CA PRO A 79 15.51 -2.26 2.48
C PRO A 79 14.03 -2.50 2.21
N LEU A 80 13.34 -1.46 1.74
CA LEU A 80 11.95 -1.57 1.33
C LEU A 80 11.82 -2.53 0.14
N GLY A 81 10.98 -3.58 0.28
CA GLY A 81 10.77 -4.55 -0.79
C GLY A 81 10.17 -3.93 -2.07
N LEU A 82 10.51 -4.48 -3.24
CA LEU A 82 10.06 -3.96 -4.55
C LEU A 82 8.52 -3.84 -4.65
N SER A 83 7.76 -4.80 -4.11
CA SER A 83 6.29 -4.73 -4.08
C SER A 83 5.79 -3.52 -3.30
N ALA A 84 6.38 -3.26 -2.13
CA ALA A 84 6.00 -2.10 -1.31
C ALA A 84 6.42 -0.75 -1.95
N GLN A 85 7.52 -0.73 -2.72
CA GLN A 85 7.90 0.42 -3.53
C GLN A 85 6.87 0.65 -4.65
N ALA A 86 6.50 -0.42 -5.38
CA ALA A 86 5.52 -0.36 -6.48
C ALA A 86 4.14 0.12 -6.00
N GLU A 87 3.67 -0.33 -4.82
CA GLU A 87 2.42 0.12 -4.22
C GLU A 87 2.44 1.62 -3.91
N ARG A 88 3.51 2.12 -3.30
CA ARG A 88 3.66 3.57 -3.01
C ARG A 88 3.69 4.41 -4.26
N LEU A 89 4.45 3.99 -5.28
CA LEU A 89 4.50 4.69 -6.57
C LEU A 89 3.14 4.66 -7.27
N MET A 90 2.42 3.53 -7.20
CA MET A 90 1.07 3.42 -7.77
C MET A 90 0.12 4.46 -7.15
N VAL A 91 0.13 4.62 -5.84
CA VAL A 91 -0.75 5.59 -5.16
C VAL A 91 -0.39 7.03 -5.56
N VAL A 92 0.91 7.35 -5.66
CA VAL A 92 1.37 8.66 -6.14
C VAL A 92 0.91 8.90 -7.59
N GLN A 93 1.03 7.91 -8.49
CA GLN A 93 0.55 8.02 -9.87
C GLN A 93 -0.97 8.27 -9.93
N VAL A 94 -1.76 7.51 -9.16
CA VAL A 94 -3.22 7.66 -9.14
C VAL A 94 -3.61 9.03 -8.59
N PHE A 95 -2.91 9.53 -7.58
CA PHE A 95 -3.12 10.85 -7.01
C PHE A 95 -2.84 11.97 -8.01
N PHE A 96 -1.70 11.96 -8.72
CA PHE A 96 -1.39 12.96 -9.73
C PHE A 96 -2.34 12.90 -10.92
N ARG A 97 -2.73 11.71 -11.35
CA ARG A 97 -3.77 11.54 -12.38
C ARG A 97 -5.11 12.15 -11.96
N TYR A 98 -5.51 12.00 -10.70
CA TYR A 98 -6.69 12.66 -10.16
C TYR A 98 -6.53 14.18 -10.21
N LEU A 99 -5.42 14.73 -9.71
CA LEU A 99 -5.18 16.18 -9.74
C LEU A 99 -5.20 16.76 -11.15
N PHE A 100 -4.65 16.05 -12.12
CA PHE A 100 -4.68 16.45 -13.53
C PHE A 100 -6.12 16.42 -14.08
N LYS A 101 -6.88 15.36 -13.82
CA LYS A 101 -8.27 15.23 -14.29
C LYS A 101 -9.20 16.31 -13.70
N GLU A 102 -8.99 16.68 -12.45
CA GLU A 102 -9.76 17.74 -11.78
C GLU A 102 -9.26 19.15 -12.11
N GLY A 103 -8.27 19.29 -12.99
CA GLY A 103 -7.74 20.59 -13.41
C GLY A 103 -6.89 21.31 -12.36
N PHE A 104 -6.44 20.64 -11.31
CA PHE A 104 -5.48 21.21 -10.35
C PHE A 104 -4.07 21.31 -10.90
N LEU A 105 -3.75 20.54 -11.93
CA LEU A 105 -2.47 20.52 -12.62
C LEU A 105 -2.69 20.65 -14.14
N LEU A 106 -1.75 21.30 -14.83
CA LEU A 106 -1.77 21.45 -16.29
C LEU A 106 -1.28 20.18 -17.00
N TYR A 107 -0.49 19.33 -16.34
CA TYR A 107 -0.01 18.05 -16.85
C TYR A 107 0.15 17.07 -15.68
N ASP A 108 0.22 15.77 -16.02
CA ASP A 108 0.47 14.71 -15.03
C ASP A 108 1.97 14.38 -15.00
N PRO A 109 2.73 14.82 -13.97
CA PRO A 109 4.17 14.56 -13.88
C PRO A 109 4.50 13.08 -13.62
N ALA A 110 3.51 12.29 -13.19
CA ALA A 110 3.66 10.86 -12.89
C ALA A 110 3.29 9.95 -14.07
N ALA A 111 2.85 10.50 -15.20
CA ALA A 111 2.34 9.72 -16.33
C ALA A 111 3.37 8.72 -16.90
N SER A 112 4.65 9.12 -16.96
CA SER A 112 5.75 8.30 -17.49
C SER A 112 6.56 7.57 -16.41
N LEU A 113 6.14 7.64 -15.13
CA LEU A 113 6.85 6.98 -14.04
C LEU A 113 6.71 5.46 -14.15
N GLU A 114 7.83 4.75 -14.29
CA GLU A 114 7.85 3.29 -14.37
C GLU A 114 7.87 2.65 -12.98
N LYS A 115 7.07 1.59 -12.82
CA LYS A 115 7.08 0.81 -11.57
C LYS A 115 8.21 -0.21 -11.57
N PRO A 116 8.79 -0.52 -10.38
CA PRO A 116 9.72 -1.62 -10.26
C PRO A 116 9.13 -2.94 -10.77
N LYS A 117 9.92 -3.72 -11.50
CA LYS A 117 9.54 -5.07 -11.92
C LYS A 117 9.51 -5.99 -10.69
N CYS A 118 8.32 -6.34 -10.25
CA CYS A 118 8.11 -7.29 -9.18
C CYS A 118 8.04 -8.71 -9.77
N SER A 119 8.98 -9.58 -9.41
CA SER A 119 8.85 -11.00 -9.75
C SER A 119 7.66 -11.58 -9.00
N ARG A 120 6.80 -12.31 -9.69
CA ARG A 120 5.77 -13.14 -9.05
C ARG A 120 6.48 -14.32 -8.38
N SER A 121 6.79 -14.19 -7.10
CA SER A 121 7.25 -15.34 -6.33
C SER A 121 6.06 -16.25 -6.02
N LEU A 122 6.26 -17.55 -6.15
CA LEU A 122 5.28 -18.53 -5.66
C LEU A 122 5.08 -18.32 -4.15
N PRO A 123 3.87 -18.57 -3.63
CA PRO A 123 3.63 -18.54 -2.20
C PRO A 123 4.65 -19.42 -1.47
N ARG A 124 5.23 -18.90 -0.39
CA ARG A 124 6.15 -19.68 0.46
C ARG A 124 5.32 -20.48 1.46
N GLY A 125 5.77 -21.71 1.77
CA GLY A 125 5.16 -22.52 2.80
C GLY A 125 3.85 -23.18 2.37
N ILE A 126 3.74 -23.57 1.11
CA ILE A 126 2.65 -24.46 0.68
C ILE A 126 2.85 -25.79 1.39
N LEU A 127 1.87 -26.18 2.21
CA LEU A 127 1.89 -27.45 2.92
C LEU A 127 1.57 -28.59 1.95
N ASP A 128 2.29 -29.70 2.08
CA ASP A 128 1.95 -30.95 1.41
C ASP A 128 0.76 -31.65 2.14
N PRO A 129 0.09 -32.63 1.49
CA PRO A 129 -1.05 -33.32 2.11
C PRO A 129 -0.76 -33.95 3.48
N PRO A 130 0.38 -34.61 3.72
CA PRO A 130 0.75 -35.10 5.06
C PRO A 130 0.87 -34.00 6.10
N GLN A 131 1.46 -32.86 5.76
CA GLN A 131 1.59 -31.70 6.64
C GLN A 131 0.22 -31.08 6.98
N VAL A 132 -0.68 -31.00 5.99
CA VAL A 132 -2.05 -30.56 6.21
C VAL A 132 -2.77 -31.48 7.21
N LEU A 133 -2.70 -32.79 6.99
CA LEU A 133 -3.31 -33.76 7.91
C LEU A 133 -2.72 -33.68 9.33
N ALA A 134 -1.43 -33.45 9.45
CA ALA A 134 -0.80 -33.22 10.76
C ALA A 134 -1.33 -31.94 11.41
N LEU A 135 -1.44 -30.85 10.66
CA LEU A 135 -2.00 -29.57 11.14
C LEU A 135 -3.45 -29.74 11.62
N LEU A 136 -4.30 -30.40 10.85
CA LEU A 136 -5.70 -30.67 11.22
C LEU A 136 -5.84 -31.48 12.51
N LYS A 137 -4.85 -32.28 12.89
CA LYS A 137 -4.85 -33.08 14.12
C LYS A 137 -4.31 -32.35 15.35
N THR A 138 -3.78 -31.13 15.20
CA THR A 138 -3.18 -30.40 16.33
C THR A 138 -4.16 -29.94 17.41
N PRO A 139 -5.42 -29.55 17.10
CA PRO A 139 -6.35 -29.12 18.12
C PRO A 139 -6.79 -30.30 19.02
N ASP A 140 -6.79 -30.09 20.34
CA ASP A 140 -7.25 -31.09 21.32
C ASP A 140 -8.77 -31.18 21.32
N VAL A 141 -9.32 -32.14 20.58
CA VAL A 141 -10.77 -32.37 20.44
C VAL A 141 -11.48 -32.86 21.75
N ARG A 142 -10.76 -33.01 22.85
CA ARG A 142 -11.36 -33.26 24.15
C ARG A 142 -11.86 -31.99 24.82
N THR A 143 -11.53 -30.82 24.26
CA THR A 143 -11.98 -29.54 24.75
C THR A 143 -12.94 -28.87 23.76
N PRO A 144 -13.96 -28.11 24.22
CA PRO A 144 -14.85 -27.38 23.32
C PRO A 144 -14.12 -26.43 22.37
N ILE A 145 -13.04 -25.79 22.84
CA ILE A 145 -12.19 -24.89 22.04
C ILE A 145 -11.50 -25.67 20.94
N GLY A 146 -10.91 -26.82 21.26
CA GLY A 146 -10.21 -27.65 20.28
C GLY A 146 -11.16 -28.24 19.23
N ILE A 147 -12.39 -28.58 19.58
CA ILE A 147 -13.44 -29.01 18.63
C ILE A 147 -13.74 -27.86 17.65
N ARG A 148 -13.95 -26.65 18.16
CA ARG A 148 -14.19 -25.46 17.35
C ARG A 148 -13.01 -25.19 16.42
N ASP A 149 -11.79 -25.15 16.95
CA ASP A 149 -10.59 -24.81 16.18
C ASP A 149 -10.32 -25.86 15.08
N ARG A 150 -10.59 -27.12 15.36
CA ARG A 150 -10.50 -28.17 14.34
C ARG A 150 -11.55 -28.00 13.25
N ALA A 151 -12.80 -27.71 13.60
CA ALA A 151 -13.86 -27.45 12.63
C ALA A 151 -13.53 -26.26 11.71
N MET A 152 -12.95 -25.18 12.28
CA MET A 152 -12.48 -24.03 11.50
C MET A 152 -11.37 -24.41 10.53
N LEU A 153 -10.37 -25.17 10.97
CA LEU A 153 -9.27 -25.62 10.11
C LEU A 153 -9.76 -26.55 8.99
N GLU A 154 -10.66 -27.48 9.28
CA GLU A 154 -11.26 -28.37 8.27
C GLU A 154 -12.10 -27.57 7.25
N LEU A 155 -12.84 -26.53 7.72
CA LEU A 155 -13.60 -25.66 6.82
C LEU A 155 -12.68 -24.85 5.90
N PHE A 156 -11.58 -24.29 6.42
CA PHE A 156 -10.58 -23.60 5.62
C PHE A 156 -9.99 -24.52 4.54
N TYR A 157 -9.63 -25.73 4.91
CA TYR A 157 -9.05 -26.69 3.98
C TYR A 157 -10.03 -27.16 2.89
N ALA A 158 -11.28 -27.43 3.28
CA ALA A 158 -12.31 -27.92 2.38
C ALA A 158 -12.82 -26.87 1.40
N THR A 159 -12.89 -25.60 1.80
CA THR A 159 -13.54 -24.53 1.02
C THR A 159 -12.57 -23.49 0.47
N GLY A 160 -11.39 -23.36 1.07
CA GLY A 160 -10.43 -22.30 0.72
C GLY A 160 -10.92 -20.88 1.03
N ILE A 161 -11.92 -20.72 1.90
CA ILE A 161 -12.40 -19.39 2.31
C ILE A 161 -11.31 -18.61 3.03
N ARG A 162 -11.39 -17.27 2.96
CA ARG A 162 -10.46 -16.40 3.67
C ARG A 162 -10.81 -16.32 5.14
N ASN A 163 -9.80 -16.08 5.99
CA ASN A 163 -10.00 -15.92 7.45
C ASN A 163 -11.05 -14.85 7.82
N THR A 164 -11.25 -13.85 6.99
CA THR A 164 -12.26 -12.78 7.20
C THR A 164 -13.66 -13.17 6.75
N GLU A 165 -13.81 -14.30 6.09
CA GLU A 165 -15.10 -14.83 5.60
C GLU A 165 -15.66 -15.90 6.53
N LEU A 166 -14.87 -16.41 7.48
CA LEU A 166 -15.23 -17.31 8.56
C LEU A 166 -15.67 -16.55 9.81
#